data_1385acf6aa8f77663ab598429e8623a6
#
_entry.id   1385acf6aa8f77663ab598429e8623a6
#
_cell.length_a   1.000
_cell.length_b   1.000
_cell.length_c   1.000
_cell.angle_alpha   90.00
_cell.angle_beta   90.00
_cell.angle_gamma   90.00
#
_symmetry.space_group_name_H-M   'P 1'
#
loop_
_entity.id
_entity.type
_entity.pdbx_description
1 polymer ?
#
loop_
_entity_poly.entity_id
_entity_poly.type
_entity_poly.pdbx_seq_one_letter_code
_entity_poly.pdbx_strand_id
1 'polypeptide(L)'
;MLNYAQEKYLDKVQQPLFFFMITQNSHYPWIPQPTFVDDWRTLNTVQPSSPTVDPEAIDHQERRQNYMRAIDYQLRTLTDFILRNGDDNSLFILIGDHQPPRVSRKSDGWATPIHIISKDGTLIKDFADYGFVPGLQVQSYETELHHEGIYSMLMRVLLKRYGSDPTALPAYLPQGVNAEEVAVKGQ
;
A
#
# COMPACT_ATOMS: atom_id res chain seq x y z
N MET A 1 -1.40 -14.74 4.29
CA MET A 1 -2.31 -14.36 3.17
C MET A 1 -1.55 -14.13 1.87
N LEU A 2 -0.51 -13.28 1.82
CA LEU A 2 0.30 -13.01 0.61
C LEU A 2 0.86 -14.29 -0.03
N ASN A 3 1.56 -15.13 0.72
CA ASN A 3 2.12 -16.38 0.20
C ASN A 3 1.04 -17.36 -0.29
N TYR A 4 -0.15 -17.33 0.31
CA TYR A 4 -1.30 -18.07 -0.20
C TYR A 4 -1.75 -17.53 -1.57
N ALA A 5 -1.88 -16.20 -1.70
CA ALA A 5 -2.25 -15.58 -2.97
C ALA A 5 -1.21 -15.87 -4.06
N GLN A 6 0.09 -15.79 -3.73
CA GLN A 6 1.17 -16.12 -4.64
C GLN A 6 1.00 -17.53 -5.20
N GLU A 7 0.98 -18.54 -4.34
CA GLU A 7 0.93 -19.94 -4.76
C GLU A 7 -0.38 -20.31 -5.47
N LYS A 8 -1.52 -19.80 -4.99
CA LYS A 8 -2.81 -20.22 -5.52
C LYS A 8 -3.22 -19.50 -6.79
N TYR A 9 -2.77 -18.27 -6.96
CA TYR A 9 -3.24 -17.39 -8.03
C TYR A 9 -2.10 -16.80 -8.84
N LEU A 10 -1.18 -16.04 -8.24
CA LEU A 10 -0.23 -15.21 -8.97
C LEU A 10 0.74 -16.04 -9.81
N ASP A 11 1.27 -17.16 -9.29
CA ASP A 11 2.18 -18.06 -10.01
C ASP A 11 1.56 -18.72 -11.25
N LYS A 12 0.23 -18.67 -11.40
CA LYS A 12 -0.51 -19.32 -12.48
C LYS A 12 -0.90 -18.38 -13.61
N VAL A 13 -0.76 -17.09 -13.39
CA VAL A 13 -1.18 -16.07 -14.36
C VAL A 13 -0.07 -15.85 -15.37
N GLN A 14 -0.42 -15.94 -16.66
CA GLN A 14 0.50 -15.74 -17.79
C GLN A 14 0.34 -14.35 -18.44
N GLN A 15 -0.61 -13.55 -17.96
CA GLN A 15 -0.95 -12.23 -18.49
C GLN A 15 -0.64 -11.15 -17.48
N PRO A 16 -0.51 -9.88 -17.89
CA PRO A 16 -0.41 -8.77 -16.95
C PRO A 16 -1.57 -8.80 -15.93
N LEU A 17 -1.23 -8.69 -14.66
CA LEU A 17 -2.17 -8.80 -13.57
C LEU A 17 -2.10 -7.57 -12.68
N PHE A 18 -3.24 -7.01 -12.33
CA PHE A 18 -3.39 -6.07 -11.24
C PHE A 18 -3.90 -6.80 -10.00
N PHE A 19 -3.08 -6.83 -8.95
CA PHE A 19 -3.43 -7.45 -7.68
C PHE A 19 -3.56 -6.38 -6.60
N PHE A 20 -4.76 -6.23 -6.05
CA PHE A 20 -5.05 -5.30 -4.96
C PHE A 20 -5.33 -6.06 -3.67
N MET A 21 -4.70 -5.62 -2.58
CA MET A 21 -4.89 -6.22 -1.28
C MET A 21 -4.86 -5.18 -0.16
N ILE A 22 -5.81 -5.28 0.75
CA ILE A 22 -5.81 -4.51 1.99
C ILE A 22 -5.27 -5.39 3.11
N THR A 23 -4.22 -4.92 3.77
CA THR A 23 -3.66 -5.57 4.95
C THR A 23 -4.36 -5.06 6.21
N GLN A 24 -4.57 -5.94 7.18
CA GLN A 24 -5.32 -5.59 8.39
C GLN A 24 -4.48 -5.55 9.68
N ASN A 25 -3.23 -6.00 9.62
CA ASN A 25 -2.39 -6.03 10.82
C ASN A 25 -2.13 -4.66 11.42
N SER A 26 -2.08 -3.62 10.58
CA SER A 26 -1.88 -2.24 11.00
C SER A 26 -3.17 -1.52 11.39
N HIS A 27 -4.32 -2.21 11.35
CA HIS A 27 -5.60 -1.68 11.80
C HIS A 27 -5.74 -1.77 13.32
N TYR A 28 -6.30 -0.70 13.94
CA TYR A 28 -6.65 -0.70 15.37
C TYR A 28 -7.54 -1.91 15.72
N PRO A 29 -7.34 -2.59 16.85
CA PRO A 29 -6.61 -2.17 18.07
C PRO A 29 -5.12 -2.58 18.13
N TRP A 30 -4.50 -3.19 17.11
CA TRP A 30 -3.12 -3.66 17.04
C TRP A 30 -2.76 -4.77 18.03
N ILE A 31 -3.73 -5.43 18.60
CA ILE A 31 -3.60 -6.57 19.51
C ILE A 31 -4.69 -7.61 19.22
N PRO A 32 -4.38 -8.91 19.42
CA PRO A 32 -3.06 -9.45 19.72
C PRO A 32 -2.09 -9.28 18.54
N GLN A 33 -0.80 -9.18 18.84
CA GLN A 33 0.22 -9.13 17.78
C GLN A 33 0.32 -10.50 17.10
N PRO A 34 0.29 -10.58 15.76
CA PRO A 34 0.50 -11.83 15.06
C PRO A 34 1.96 -12.28 15.17
N THR A 35 2.18 -13.58 15.05
CA THR A 35 3.53 -14.16 14.92
C THR A 35 3.83 -14.49 13.45
N PHE A 36 5.11 -14.41 13.09
CA PHE A 36 5.54 -14.88 11.77
C PHE A 36 5.40 -16.39 11.69
N VAL A 37 4.95 -16.86 10.54
CA VAL A 37 4.90 -18.31 10.22
C VAL A 37 5.63 -18.53 8.91
N ASP A 38 6.47 -19.57 8.85
CA ASP A 38 7.21 -19.92 7.64
C ASP A 38 6.31 -20.53 6.57
N ASP A 39 5.34 -21.34 7.00
CA ASP A 39 4.35 -21.93 6.11
C ASP A 39 2.94 -21.47 6.48
N TRP A 40 2.29 -20.73 5.55
CA TRP A 40 0.92 -20.26 5.71
C TRP A 40 -0.10 -21.39 5.97
N ARG A 41 0.22 -22.63 5.56
CA ARG A 41 -0.67 -23.80 5.75
C ARG A 41 -0.85 -24.16 7.21
N THR A 42 0.09 -23.78 8.06
CA THR A 42 -0.03 -23.98 9.51
C THR A 42 -1.17 -23.18 10.11
N LEU A 43 -1.61 -22.11 9.42
CA LEU A 43 -2.73 -21.27 9.82
C LEU A 43 -4.10 -21.87 9.48
N ASN A 44 -4.15 -22.98 8.73
CA ASN A 44 -5.40 -23.69 8.42
C ASN A 44 -5.93 -24.53 9.60
N THR A 45 -5.17 -24.67 10.66
CA THR A 45 -5.61 -25.31 11.89
C THR A 45 -6.30 -24.30 12.80
N VAL A 46 -7.30 -24.77 13.56
CA VAL A 46 -7.97 -23.93 14.55
C VAL A 46 -6.93 -23.47 15.57
N GLN A 47 -6.69 -22.18 15.60
CA GLN A 47 -5.79 -21.58 16.59
C GLN A 47 -6.52 -21.43 17.91
N PRO A 48 -5.85 -21.70 19.07
CA PRO A 48 -6.43 -21.41 20.36
C PRO A 48 -6.79 -19.93 20.45
N SER A 49 -7.96 -19.62 21.00
CA SER A 49 -8.39 -18.24 21.17
C SER A 49 -7.38 -17.51 22.09
N SER A 50 -6.81 -16.43 21.57
CA SER A 50 -6.00 -15.54 22.41
C SER A 50 -6.88 -14.91 23.50
N PRO A 51 -6.34 -14.65 24.68
CA PRO A 51 -7.06 -13.90 25.70
C PRO A 51 -7.60 -12.59 25.11
N THR A 52 -8.85 -12.30 25.36
CA THR A 52 -9.45 -11.03 24.95
C THR A 52 -8.87 -9.92 25.82
N VAL A 53 -8.07 -9.05 25.22
CA VAL A 53 -7.58 -7.84 25.88
C VAL A 53 -8.55 -6.71 25.52
N ASP A 54 -9.02 -5.99 26.52
CA ASP A 54 -9.83 -4.79 26.30
C ASP A 54 -8.94 -3.67 25.74
N PRO A 55 -9.12 -3.24 24.48
CA PRO A 55 -8.30 -2.19 23.91
C PRO A 55 -8.44 -0.83 24.61
N GLU A 56 -9.55 -0.60 25.29
CA GLU A 56 -9.79 0.66 26.03
C GLU A 56 -9.03 0.72 27.36
N ALA A 57 -8.68 -0.45 27.92
CA ALA A 57 -7.88 -0.54 29.14
C ALA A 57 -6.39 -0.25 28.91
N ILE A 58 -5.94 -0.19 27.64
CA ILE A 58 -4.54 0.03 27.29
C ILE A 58 -4.22 1.54 27.35
N ASP A 59 -3.14 1.90 28.04
CA ASP A 59 -2.70 3.28 28.10
C ASP A 59 -2.16 3.81 26.76
N HIS A 60 -1.99 5.13 26.65
CA HIS A 60 -1.58 5.77 25.40
C HIS A 60 -0.17 5.36 24.96
N GLN A 61 0.77 5.15 25.90
CA GLN A 61 2.14 4.77 25.57
C GLN A 61 2.20 3.34 25.04
N GLU A 62 1.51 2.42 25.72
CA GLU A 62 1.41 1.03 25.28
C GLU A 62 0.70 0.93 23.94
N ARG A 63 -0.35 1.72 23.71
CA ARG A 63 -1.06 1.79 22.42
C ARG A 63 -0.14 2.21 21.30
N ARG A 64 0.72 3.22 21.51
CA ARG A 64 1.73 3.61 20.52
C ARG A 64 2.75 2.51 20.25
N GLN A 65 3.20 1.80 21.28
CA GLN A 65 4.12 0.68 21.13
C GLN A 65 3.48 -0.46 20.32
N ASN A 66 2.22 -0.77 20.58
CA ASN A 66 1.47 -1.80 19.86
C ASN A 66 1.31 -1.41 18.39
N TYR A 67 1.01 -0.14 18.08
CA TYR A 67 1.01 0.36 16.72
C TYR A 67 2.36 0.18 16.03
N MET A 68 3.46 0.61 16.67
CA MET A 68 4.80 0.48 16.09
C MET A 68 5.18 -0.98 15.82
N ARG A 69 4.82 -1.90 16.71
CA ARG A 69 5.03 -3.34 16.49
C ARG A 69 4.19 -3.87 15.32
N ALA A 70 2.95 -3.42 15.19
CA ALA A 70 2.08 -3.80 14.09
C ALA A 70 2.63 -3.32 12.73
N ILE A 71 3.15 -2.08 12.66
CA ILE A 71 3.81 -1.55 11.47
C ILE A 71 5.10 -2.31 11.16
N ASP A 72 5.95 -2.58 12.15
CA ASP A 72 7.19 -3.37 11.98
C ASP A 72 6.87 -4.76 11.39
N TYR A 73 5.89 -5.45 11.98
CA TYR A 73 5.42 -6.73 11.48
C TYR A 73 4.92 -6.63 10.03
N GLN A 74 4.12 -5.62 9.73
CA GLN A 74 3.55 -5.41 8.39
C GLN A 74 4.66 -5.15 7.35
N LEU A 75 5.59 -4.25 7.66
CA LEU A 75 6.69 -3.92 6.75
C LEU A 75 7.62 -5.10 6.53
N ARG A 76 7.96 -5.88 7.55
CA ARG A 76 8.75 -7.12 7.40
C ARG A 76 8.05 -8.13 6.50
N THR A 77 6.74 -8.33 6.70
CA THR A 77 5.96 -9.26 5.87
C THR A 77 5.93 -8.83 4.40
N LEU A 78 5.70 -7.54 4.14
CA LEU A 78 5.67 -6.99 2.79
C LEU A 78 7.05 -7.03 2.13
N THR A 79 8.09 -6.65 2.86
CA THR A 79 9.48 -6.65 2.36
C THR A 79 9.93 -8.08 2.00
N ASP A 80 9.67 -9.05 2.89
CA ASP A 80 9.98 -10.46 2.62
C ASP A 80 9.26 -10.96 1.36
N PHE A 81 7.97 -10.63 1.23
CA PHE A 81 7.18 -10.99 0.05
C PHE A 81 7.76 -10.38 -1.23
N ILE A 82 8.08 -9.08 -1.23
CA ILE A 82 8.63 -8.36 -2.38
C ILE A 82 10.00 -8.94 -2.77
N LEU A 83 10.86 -9.21 -1.80
CA LEU A 83 12.19 -9.76 -2.05
C LEU A 83 12.15 -11.17 -2.65
N ARG A 84 11.19 -11.98 -2.24
CA ARG A 84 11.05 -13.36 -2.75
C ARG A 84 10.36 -13.44 -4.09
N ASN A 85 9.40 -12.57 -4.37
CA ASN A 85 8.50 -12.72 -5.51
C ASN A 85 8.63 -11.59 -6.55
N GLY A 86 9.32 -10.49 -6.22
CA GLY A 86 9.54 -9.40 -7.17
C GLY A 86 10.55 -9.78 -8.26
N ASP A 87 10.19 -9.55 -9.51
CA ASP A 87 11.03 -9.68 -10.70
C ASP A 87 11.12 -8.35 -11.46
N ASP A 88 11.73 -8.36 -12.63
CA ASP A 88 11.92 -7.15 -13.44
C ASP A 88 10.61 -6.61 -14.04
N ASN A 89 9.54 -7.42 -14.06
CA ASN A 89 8.22 -7.06 -14.55
C ASN A 89 7.24 -6.70 -13.42
N SER A 90 7.71 -6.68 -12.19
CA SER A 90 6.87 -6.42 -11.02
C SER A 90 6.94 -4.95 -10.60
N LEU A 91 5.76 -4.37 -10.34
CA LEU A 91 5.59 -3.06 -9.72
C LEU A 91 4.78 -3.22 -8.45
N PHE A 92 5.37 -2.84 -7.30
CA PHE A 92 4.69 -2.84 -6.01
C PHE A 92 4.41 -1.40 -5.59
N ILE A 93 3.20 -1.15 -5.14
CA ILE A 93 2.76 0.13 -4.61
C ILE A 93 2.24 -0.12 -3.20
N LEU A 94 2.94 0.42 -2.20
CA LEU A 94 2.53 0.35 -0.80
C LEU A 94 1.98 1.71 -0.39
N ILE A 95 0.75 1.74 0.11
CA ILE A 95 0.05 2.98 0.44
C ILE A 95 -0.54 2.87 1.83
N GLY A 96 -0.32 3.88 2.68
CA GLY A 96 -1.10 4.07 3.89
C GLY A 96 -2.48 4.63 3.53
N ASP A 97 -3.53 4.09 4.11
CA ASP A 97 -4.91 4.50 3.84
C ASP A 97 -5.32 5.74 4.64
N HIS A 98 -4.91 5.84 5.90
CA HIS A 98 -5.17 6.98 6.78
C HIS A 98 -4.19 7.03 7.95
N GLN A 99 -4.19 8.13 8.69
CA GLN A 99 -3.43 8.24 9.93
C GLN A 99 -3.98 7.30 11.00
N PRO A 100 -3.11 6.68 11.84
CA PRO A 100 -3.54 5.73 12.86
C PRO A 100 -4.40 6.43 13.92
N PRO A 101 -5.64 5.95 14.16
CA PRO A 101 -6.51 6.55 15.16
C PRO A 101 -5.91 6.42 16.56
N ARG A 102 -6.23 7.37 17.46
CA ARG A 102 -5.85 7.33 18.88
C ARG A 102 -4.35 7.41 19.22
N VAL A 103 -3.47 7.43 18.21
CA VAL A 103 -2.01 7.63 18.39
C VAL A 103 -1.47 8.81 17.60
N SER A 104 -2.12 9.20 16.51
CA SER A 104 -1.83 10.43 15.78
C SER A 104 -2.42 11.65 16.48
N ARG A 105 -1.78 12.81 16.30
CA ARG A 105 -2.24 14.10 16.80
C ARG A 105 -2.85 14.89 15.63
N LYS A 106 -3.71 15.85 15.93
CA LYS A 106 -4.28 16.75 14.90
C LYS A 106 -3.21 17.52 14.11
N SER A 107 -2.06 17.78 14.75
CA SER A 107 -0.92 18.45 14.12
C SER A 107 -0.16 17.59 13.10
N ASP A 108 -0.38 16.27 13.13
CA ASP A 108 0.35 15.33 12.25
C ASP A 108 -0.21 15.35 10.80
N GLY A 109 -1.33 16.03 10.57
CA GLY A 109 -1.95 16.17 9.25
C GLY A 109 -2.66 14.88 8.79
N TRP A 110 -2.97 14.81 7.51
CA TRP A 110 -3.70 13.68 6.89
C TRP A 110 -2.83 12.88 5.93
N ALA A 111 -1.61 13.35 5.62
CA ALA A 111 -0.72 12.70 4.65
C ALA A 111 -0.33 11.30 5.11
N THR A 112 -0.34 10.36 4.17
CA THR A 112 0.09 8.99 4.38
C THR A 112 1.25 8.65 3.42
N PRO A 113 2.15 7.72 3.79
CA PRO A 113 3.24 7.35 2.92
C PRO A 113 2.75 6.55 1.72
N ILE A 114 3.39 6.79 0.56
CA ILE A 114 3.30 5.95 -0.61
C ILE A 114 4.70 5.55 -1.05
N HIS A 115 4.93 4.25 -1.27
CA HIS A 115 6.18 3.72 -1.78
C HIS A 115 5.94 2.97 -3.07
N ILE A 116 6.75 3.26 -4.08
CA ILE A 116 6.71 2.62 -5.39
C ILE A 116 8.02 1.84 -5.55
N ILE A 117 7.92 0.54 -5.76
CA ILE A 117 9.06 -0.38 -5.72
C ILE A 117 9.03 -1.25 -6.98
N SER A 118 10.12 -1.23 -7.74
CA SER A 118 10.35 -2.11 -8.88
C SER A 118 11.85 -2.32 -9.08
N LYS A 119 12.23 -3.42 -9.71
CA LYS A 119 13.59 -3.62 -10.22
C LYS A 119 13.83 -2.88 -11.54
N ASP A 120 12.78 -2.50 -12.27
CA ASP A 120 12.91 -1.63 -13.44
C ASP A 120 13.19 -0.18 -13.03
N GLY A 121 14.47 0.16 -12.94
CA GLY A 121 14.91 1.51 -12.60
C GLY A 121 14.47 2.57 -13.62
N THR A 122 14.09 2.18 -14.85
CA THR A 122 13.59 3.13 -15.85
C THR A 122 12.13 3.47 -15.56
N LEU A 123 11.32 2.47 -15.22
CA LEU A 123 9.94 2.68 -14.78
C LEU A 123 9.88 3.56 -13.52
N ILE A 124 10.75 3.32 -12.55
CA ILE A 124 10.82 4.14 -11.31
C ILE A 124 11.13 5.61 -11.62
N LYS A 125 12.00 5.89 -12.58
CA LYS A 125 12.34 7.28 -12.98
C LYS A 125 11.12 8.06 -13.51
N ASP A 126 10.18 7.40 -14.14
CA ASP A 126 8.98 8.06 -14.68
C ASP A 126 8.09 8.64 -13.56
N PHE A 127 8.20 8.13 -12.33
CA PHE A 127 7.47 8.68 -11.17
C PHE A 127 8.06 9.99 -10.63
N ALA A 128 9.30 10.34 -11.01
CA ALA A 128 9.88 11.62 -10.61
C ALA A 128 9.10 12.82 -11.15
N ASP A 129 8.45 12.67 -12.32
CA ASP A 129 7.57 13.69 -12.91
C ASP A 129 6.35 14.03 -12.02
N TYR A 130 6.08 13.20 -11.01
CA TYR A 130 4.96 13.31 -10.06
C TYR A 130 5.41 13.59 -8.62
N GLY A 131 6.65 14.05 -8.43
CA GLY A 131 7.18 14.43 -7.13
C GLY A 131 7.75 13.27 -6.30
N PHE A 132 7.86 12.07 -6.85
CA PHE A 132 8.51 10.97 -6.16
C PHE A 132 10.03 11.13 -6.17
N VAL A 133 10.65 10.87 -5.03
CA VAL A 133 12.09 10.93 -4.84
C VAL A 133 12.66 9.55 -4.52
N PRO A 134 13.90 9.24 -4.95
CA PRO A 134 14.54 7.97 -4.63
C PRO A 134 14.76 7.79 -3.12
N GLY A 135 14.58 6.56 -2.65
CA GLY A 135 14.83 6.17 -1.26
C GLY A 135 13.58 6.13 -0.39
N LEU A 136 13.79 5.95 0.91
CA LEU A 136 12.70 5.76 1.88
C LEU A 136 12.34 7.04 2.64
N GLN A 137 13.19 8.06 2.60
CA GLN A 137 13.00 9.29 3.36
C GLN A 137 12.54 10.40 2.43
N VAL A 138 11.41 11.01 2.76
CA VAL A 138 10.88 12.18 2.08
C VAL A 138 11.31 13.41 2.88
N GLN A 139 11.95 14.38 2.21
CA GLN A 139 12.42 15.62 2.84
C GLN A 139 11.32 16.68 2.94
N SER A 140 10.25 16.57 2.16
CA SER A 140 9.12 17.49 2.14
C SER A 140 7.82 16.69 2.21
N TYR A 141 6.86 17.22 2.96
CA TYR A 141 5.50 16.67 3.08
C TYR A 141 4.49 17.43 2.23
N GLU A 142 4.95 18.38 1.42
CA GLU A 142 4.06 19.06 0.48
C GLU A 142 3.75 18.10 -0.67
N THR A 143 2.55 17.55 -0.64
CA THR A 143 2.06 16.68 -1.70
C THR A 143 0.69 17.17 -2.15
N GLU A 144 0.53 17.30 -3.46
CA GLU A 144 -0.76 17.58 -4.09
C GLU A 144 -1.49 16.30 -4.50
N LEU A 145 -0.85 15.14 -4.36
CA LEU A 145 -1.42 13.86 -4.76
C LEU A 145 -2.36 13.32 -3.70
N HIS A 146 -3.64 13.30 -4.00
CA HIS A 146 -4.66 12.61 -3.22
C HIS A 146 -4.74 11.13 -3.62
N HIS A 147 -5.32 10.29 -2.77
CA HIS A 147 -5.52 8.86 -3.09
C HIS A 147 -6.28 8.67 -4.41
N GLU A 148 -7.29 9.50 -4.67
CA GLU A 148 -8.10 9.49 -5.88
C GLU A 148 -7.27 9.84 -7.13
N GLY A 149 -6.20 10.60 -6.98
CA GLY A 149 -5.32 11.00 -8.07
C GLY A 149 -4.33 9.92 -8.49
N ILE A 150 -4.09 8.91 -7.64
CA ILE A 150 -3.14 7.82 -7.91
C ILE A 150 -3.46 7.11 -9.21
N TYR A 151 -4.74 6.89 -9.50
CA TYR A 151 -5.18 6.23 -10.73
C TYR A 151 -4.68 6.98 -11.98
N SER A 152 -4.88 8.31 -12.04
CA SER A 152 -4.46 9.12 -13.20
C SER A 152 -2.95 9.12 -13.38
N MET A 153 -2.20 9.22 -12.29
CA MET A 153 -0.75 9.12 -12.30
C MET A 153 -0.27 7.77 -12.82
N LEU A 154 -0.78 6.68 -12.25
CA LEU A 154 -0.39 5.32 -12.62
C LEU A 154 -0.69 5.03 -14.08
N MET A 155 -1.89 5.39 -14.57
CA MET A 155 -2.25 5.22 -15.96
C MET A 155 -1.32 5.98 -16.92
N ARG A 156 -0.92 7.20 -16.56
CA ARG A 156 0.03 7.98 -17.38
C ARG A 156 1.39 7.31 -17.44
N VAL A 157 1.93 6.85 -16.32
CA VAL A 157 3.23 6.15 -16.28
C VAL A 157 3.19 4.85 -17.09
N LEU A 158 2.14 4.04 -16.92
CA LEU A 158 2.00 2.78 -17.65
C LEU A 158 1.78 2.99 -19.15
N LEU A 159 0.94 3.95 -19.55
CA LEU A 159 0.70 4.24 -20.96
C LEU A 159 1.92 4.89 -21.64
N LYS A 160 2.66 5.75 -20.97
CA LYS A 160 3.91 6.31 -21.47
C LYS A 160 4.91 5.22 -21.83
N ARG A 161 4.94 4.13 -21.06
CA ARG A 161 5.90 3.05 -21.21
C ARG A 161 5.42 1.88 -22.08
N TYR A 162 4.18 1.48 -21.92
CA TYR A 162 3.63 0.26 -22.52
C TYR A 162 2.50 0.52 -23.51
N GLY A 163 2.04 1.77 -23.61
CA GLY A 163 1.00 2.16 -24.57
C GLY A 163 1.49 2.15 -26.02
N SER A 164 0.57 2.01 -26.93
CA SER A 164 0.84 2.08 -28.38
C SER A 164 1.25 3.48 -28.84
N ASP A 165 0.80 4.53 -28.15
CA ASP A 165 1.17 5.91 -28.37
C ASP A 165 1.58 6.57 -27.05
N PRO A 166 2.89 6.72 -26.78
CA PRO A 166 3.39 7.31 -25.54
C PRO A 166 3.12 8.82 -25.43
N THR A 167 2.62 9.46 -26.48
CA THR A 167 2.27 10.90 -26.47
C THR A 167 0.80 11.14 -26.15
N ALA A 168 -0.06 10.17 -26.37
CA ALA A 168 -1.50 10.22 -26.09
C ALA A 168 -1.80 9.86 -24.64
N LEU A 169 -1.32 10.68 -23.69
CA LEU A 169 -1.52 10.44 -22.27
C LEU A 169 -2.81 11.11 -21.76
N PRO A 170 -3.58 10.43 -20.88
CA PRO A 170 -4.74 11.04 -20.24
C PRO A 170 -4.32 12.25 -19.39
N ALA A 171 -5.28 13.08 -19.02
CA ALA A 171 -5.03 14.21 -18.10
C ALA A 171 -4.48 13.70 -16.74
N TYR A 172 -3.51 14.42 -16.19
CA TYR A 172 -3.09 14.19 -14.80
C TYR A 172 -4.06 14.91 -13.87
N LEU A 173 -4.68 14.15 -12.99
CA LEU A 173 -5.71 14.59 -12.06
C LEU A 173 -5.25 14.26 -10.63
N PRO A 174 -4.37 15.05 -10.02
CA PRO A 174 -3.77 14.72 -8.71
C PRO A 174 -4.80 14.66 -7.57
N GLN A 175 -5.93 15.32 -7.72
CA GLN A 175 -7.02 15.32 -6.75
C GLN A 175 -8.20 14.40 -7.17
N GLY A 176 -7.98 13.57 -8.20
CA GLY A 176 -9.02 12.69 -8.73
C GLY A 176 -10.06 13.40 -9.58
N VAL A 177 -11.21 12.78 -9.74
CA VAL A 177 -12.35 13.28 -10.52
C VAL A 177 -13.49 13.59 -9.57
N ASN A 178 -14.09 14.75 -9.69
CA ASN A 178 -15.29 15.08 -8.94
C ASN A 178 -16.47 14.27 -9.47
N ALA A 179 -17.02 13.38 -8.61
CA ALA A 179 -18.13 12.51 -8.98
C ALA A 179 -19.39 13.28 -9.40
N GLU A 180 -19.61 14.47 -8.87
CA GLU A 180 -20.76 15.33 -9.24
C GLU A 180 -20.61 15.87 -10.67
N GLU A 181 -19.38 16.19 -11.11
CA GLU A 181 -19.14 16.66 -12.48
C GLU A 181 -19.31 15.54 -13.52
N VAL A 182 -19.06 14.29 -13.14
CA VAL A 182 -19.22 13.15 -14.02
C VAL A 182 -20.69 12.82 -14.22
N ALA A 183 -21.51 12.91 -13.18
CA ALA A 183 -22.94 12.65 -13.24
C ALA A 183 -23.69 13.62 -14.18
N VAL A 184 -23.23 14.88 -14.28
CA VAL A 184 -23.86 15.88 -15.13
C VAL A 184 -23.52 15.70 -16.63
N LYS A 185 -22.38 15.10 -16.97
CA LYS A 185 -21.95 14.86 -18.37
C LYS A 185 -22.48 13.56 -18.95
N GLY A 186 -23.10 12.72 -18.15
CA GLY A 186 -23.66 11.40 -18.54
C GLY A 186 -25.18 11.43 -18.78
N GLN A 187 -25.82 12.58 -18.73
CA GLN A 187 -27.21 12.83 -19.11
C GLN A 187 -27.23 13.58 -20.45
#